data_03877054032b84a2cc50f4336422a56d
#
_entry.id   03877054032b84a2cc50f4336422a56d
#
_cell.length_a   1.000
_cell.length_b   1.000
_cell.length_c   1.000
_cell.angle_alpha   90.00
_cell.angle_beta   90.00
_cell.angle_gamma   90.00
#
_symmetry.space_group_name_H-M   'P 1'
#
loop_
_entity.id
_entity.type
_entity.pdbx_description
1 polymer ?
#
loop_
_entity_poly.entity_id
_entity_poly.type
_entity_poly.pdbx_seq_one_letter_code
_entity_poly.pdbx_strand_id
1 'polypeptide(L)'
;RHFDWDGRLAPTNLATDAEILAVASVVDEVGVGVIQVGGDQALGKQIAEVSGRPVFYGNITQQAVAPDRWRSRLAEAEEMLRRGHRAYQFVMPRPGDLRYTLKTAQHFDALPSWKTVMLMSLDDRKEAFRDPATRAKLHFEAVETPLNPENAGEFSRRWDLQFVFQPALAKNENLTGKSIAQIAEEQGKDVLDVFLDLALEEDLETEFERREVNSDEEAMSVLLNSPHTIIGQSDGGAHVVFRTDYSYSTYLLSHWVRDRGIMSLEEAIRKLTFIPASLFGLLDRGLVRPGMVA
;
A
#
# COMPACT_ATOMS: atom_id res chain seq x y z
N ARG A 1 9.95 6.60 5.18
CA ARG A 1 10.27 7.82 5.94
C ARG A 1 9.27 8.89 5.54
N HIS A 2 8.75 9.63 6.53
CA HIS A 2 7.81 10.72 6.31
C HIS A 2 8.54 12.06 6.44
N PHE A 3 8.19 12.98 5.55
CA PHE A 3 8.71 14.34 5.53
C PHE A 3 7.55 15.30 5.75
N ASP A 4 7.84 16.46 6.34
CA ASP A 4 6.90 17.56 6.39
C ASP A 4 6.82 18.28 5.03
N TRP A 5 5.94 19.27 4.93
CA TRP A 5 5.73 20.04 3.71
C TRP A 5 6.95 20.90 3.29
N ASP A 6 7.88 21.17 4.21
CA ASP A 6 9.18 21.82 3.93
C ASP A 6 10.28 20.82 3.50
N GLY A 7 9.94 19.52 3.40
CA GLY A 7 10.89 18.46 3.07
C GLY A 7 11.81 18.06 4.23
N ARG A 8 11.50 18.48 5.48
CA ARG A 8 12.24 18.04 6.66
C ARG A 8 11.72 16.68 7.12
N LEU A 9 12.62 15.87 7.64
CA LEU A 9 12.26 14.57 8.19
C LEU A 9 11.33 14.75 9.41
N ALA A 10 10.19 14.05 9.43
CA ALA A 10 9.29 14.08 10.58
C ALA A 10 10.02 13.66 11.86
N PRO A 11 9.81 14.35 13.01
CA PRO A 11 10.58 14.12 14.24
C PRO A 11 10.63 12.66 14.71
N THR A 12 9.53 11.93 14.55
CA THR A 12 9.44 10.51 14.91
C THR A 12 10.40 9.60 14.11
N ASN A 13 10.88 10.04 12.95
CA ASN A 13 11.91 9.31 12.18
C ASN A 13 13.33 9.53 12.73
N LEU A 14 13.50 10.44 13.69
CA LEU A 14 14.77 10.75 14.34
C LEU A 14 14.91 10.05 15.69
N ALA A 15 13.81 9.49 16.22
CA ALA A 15 13.82 8.75 17.48
C ALA A 15 14.73 7.52 17.38
N THR A 16 15.50 7.27 18.42
CA THR A 16 16.31 6.06 18.52
C THR A 16 15.46 4.87 18.94
N ASP A 17 15.88 3.66 18.59
CA ASP A 17 15.21 2.44 19.03
C ASP A 17 15.09 2.37 20.56
N ALA A 18 16.12 2.79 21.28
CA ALA A 18 16.11 2.85 22.74
C ALA A 18 15.03 3.78 23.29
N GLU A 19 14.82 4.94 22.67
CA GLU A 19 13.76 5.88 23.04
C GLU A 19 12.38 5.28 22.78
N ILE A 20 12.18 4.68 21.60
CA ILE A 20 10.91 4.03 21.23
C ILE A 20 10.58 2.87 22.17
N LEU A 21 11.58 2.03 22.50
CA LEU A 21 11.40 0.90 23.42
C LEU A 21 11.11 1.37 24.84
N ALA A 22 11.74 2.46 25.30
CA ALA A 22 11.45 3.05 26.60
C ALA A 22 10.01 3.58 26.69
N VAL A 23 9.49 4.22 25.63
CA VAL A 23 8.09 4.64 25.55
C VAL A 23 7.15 3.42 25.51
N ALA A 24 7.51 2.38 24.78
CA ALA A 24 6.72 1.15 24.69
C ALA A 24 6.61 0.42 26.06
N SER A 25 7.66 0.44 26.88
CA SER A 25 7.63 -0.18 28.21
C SER A 25 6.67 0.52 29.19
N VAL A 26 6.45 1.83 29.03
CA VAL A 26 5.47 2.56 29.82
C VAL A 26 4.05 2.06 29.59
N VAL A 27 3.73 1.61 28.36
CA VAL A 27 2.41 1.06 28.04
C VAL A 27 2.18 -0.28 28.77
N ASP A 28 3.26 -1.06 29.01
CA ASP A 28 3.20 -2.26 29.84
C ASP A 28 2.95 -1.91 31.31
N GLU A 29 3.68 -0.93 31.87
CA GLU A 29 3.50 -0.46 33.26
C GLU A 29 2.07 0.02 33.51
N VAL A 30 1.48 0.75 32.56
CA VAL A 30 0.08 1.21 32.65
C VAL A 30 -0.92 0.06 32.51
N GLY A 31 -0.56 -1.02 31.82
CA GLY A 31 -1.35 -2.25 31.69
C GLY A 31 -2.56 -2.15 30.75
N VAL A 32 -2.76 -1.03 30.03
CA VAL A 32 -3.84 -0.82 29.05
C VAL A 32 -3.31 -0.20 27.77
N GLY A 33 -4.04 -0.36 26.66
CA GLY A 33 -3.69 0.21 25.38
C GLY A 33 -3.14 -0.79 24.37
N VAL A 34 -2.93 -0.32 23.17
CA VAL A 34 -2.30 -1.02 22.04
C VAL A 34 -1.26 -0.10 21.42
N ILE A 35 -0.27 -0.70 20.74
CA ILE A 35 0.77 0.06 20.06
C ILE A 35 0.67 -0.24 18.57
N GLN A 36 0.75 0.78 17.73
CA GLN A 36 0.92 0.62 16.29
C GLN A 36 2.25 1.21 15.85
N VAL A 37 3.02 0.42 15.10
CA VAL A 37 4.32 0.81 14.55
C VAL A 37 4.28 0.63 13.04
N GLY A 38 4.67 1.66 12.30
CA GLY A 38 4.80 1.60 10.85
C GLY A 38 6.22 1.25 10.41
N GLY A 39 6.35 0.45 9.36
CA GLY A 39 7.54 0.32 8.56
C GLY A 39 8.61 -0.67 9.04
N ASP A 40 9.17 -0.52 10.23
CA ASP A 40 10.25 -1.38 10.72
C ASP A 40 9.72 -2.59 11.48
N GLN A 41 9.86 -3.77 10.86
CA GLN A 41 9.38 -5.01 11.45
C GLN A 41 10.26 -5.53 12.59
N ALA A 42 11.57 -5.30 12.53
CA ALA A 42 12.49 -5.71 13.59
C ALA A 42 12.19 -4.93 14.87
N LEU A 43 12.00 -3.62 14.74
CA LEU A 43 11.60 -2.75 15.86
C LEU A 43 10.21 -3.12 16.38
N GLY A 44 9.25 -3.41 15.50
CA GLY A 44 7.90 -3.86 15.87
C GLY A 44 7.90 -5.13 16.73
N LYS A 45 8.77 -6.09 16.42
CA LYS A 45 8.96 -7.31 17.23
C LYS A 45 9.53 -6.98 18.59
N GLN A 46 10.57 -6.16 18.66
CA GLN A 46 11.17 -5.73 19.93
C GLN A 46 10.15 -5.01 20.81
N ILE A 47 9.32 -4.14 20.23
CA ILE A 47 8.23 -3.47 20.94
C ILE A 47 7.23 -4.49 21.50
N ALA A 48 6.86 -5.52 20.72
CA ALA A 48 5.96 -6.57 21.20
C ALA A 48 6.57 -7.40 22.35
N GLU A 49 7.89 -7.57 22.36
CA GLU A 49 8.61 -8.27 23.42
C GLU A 49 8.64 -7.47 24.72
N VAL A 50 8.84 -6.15 24.65
CA VAL A 50 9.01 -5.31 25.86
C VAL A 50 7.69 -4.75 26.39
N SER A 51 6.66 -4.57 25.55
CA SER A 51 5.42 -3.91 25.95
C SER A 51 4.40 -4.84 26.60
N GLY A 52 4.51 -6.16 26.40
CA GLY A 52 3.50 -7.11 26.88
C GLY A 52 2.07 -6.87 26.35
N ARG A 53 1.90 -5.89 25.44
CA ARG A 53 0.62 -5.39 24.92
C ARG A 53 0.39 -5.82 23.48
N PRO A 54 -0.84 -5.74 22.97
CA PRO A 54 -1.06 -5.92 21.54
C PRO A 54 -0.30 -4.90 20.72
N VAL A 55 0.50 -5.36 19.79
CA VAL A 55 1.29 -4.53 18.88
C VAL A 55 0.89 -4.83 17.45
N PHE A 56 0.54 -3.79 16.71
CA PHE A 56 0.33 -3.85 15.27
C PHE A 56 1.58 -3.33 14.58
N TYR A 57 2.32 -4.20 13.91
CA TYR A 57 3.60 -3.85 13.29
C TYR A 57 3.56 -4.07 11.78
N GLY A 58 3.30 -3.00 11.07
CA GLY A 58 3.24 -3.00 9.61
C GLY A 58 2.06 -3.77 9.03
N ASN A 59 2.13 -3.98 7.72
CA ASN A 59 1.13 -4.68 6.93
C ASN A 59 1.76 -5.85 6.21
N ILE A 60 1.02 -6.93 6.06
CA ILE A 60 1.35 -7.95 5.08
C ILE A 60 0.65 -7.56 3.78
N THR A 61 1.45 -7.31 2.76
CA THR A 61 0.97 -7.04 1.40
C THR A 61 1.58 -8.02 0.42
N GLN A 62 0.78 -8.53 -0.49
CA GLN A 62 1.29 -9.15 -1.69
C GLN A 62 1.76 -8.04 -2.63
N GLN A 63 2.95 -8.14 -3.18
CA GLN A 63 3.54 -7.13 -4.07
C GLN A 63 4.03 -7.78 -5.36
N ALA A 64 3.73 -7.17 -6.50
CA ALA A 64 4.16 -7.69 -7.80
C ALA A 64 5.69 -7.78 -7.95
N VAL A 65 6.42 -6.86 -7.31
CA VAL A 65 7.90 -6.83 -7.32
C VAL A 65 8.55 -7.91 -6.45
N ALA A 66 7.82 -8.43 -5.46
CA ALA A 66 8.30 -9.45 -4.53
C ALA A 66 7.14 -10.41 -4.20
N PRO A 67 6.68 -11.23 -5.16
CA PRO A 67 5.42 -11.96 -5.10
C PRO A 67 5.33 -12.94 -3.92
N ASP A 68 6.44 -13.47 -3.44
CA ASP A 68 6.49 -14.44 -2.34
C ASP A 68 6.87 -13.83 -0.98
N ARG A 69 7.20 -12.56 -0.90
CA ARG A 69 7.65 -11.90 0.33
C ARG A 69 6.62 -11.98 1.47
N TRP A 70 5.34 -11.97 1.14
CA TRP A 70 4.27 -12.09 2.13
C TRP A 70 4.31 -13.41 2.91
N ARG A 71 4.85 -14.50 2.32
CA ARG A 71 4.95 -15.82 2.97
C ARG A 71 5.89 -15.77 4.18
N SER A 72 7.06 -15.18 4.02
CA SER A 72 8.00 -15.02 5.14
C SER A 72 7.44 -14.14 6.24
N ARG A 73 6.72 -13.06 5.86
CA ARG A 73 6.09 -12.16 6.82
C ARG A 73 4.96 -12.82 7.59
N LEU A 74 4.15 -13.64 6.92
CA LEU A 74 3.13 -14.42 7.59
C LEU A 74 3.74 -15.41 8.58
N ALA A 75 4.76 -16.15 8.16
CA ALA A 75 5.48 -17.08 9.04
C ALA A 75 6.10 -16.39 10.27
N GLU A 76 6.62 -15.17 10.11
CA GLU A 76 7.12 -14.38 11.23
C GLU A 76 6.00 -13.97 12.20
N ALA A 77 4.82 -13.57 11.70
CA ALA A 77 3.68 -13.24 12.55
C ALA A 77 3.19 -14.47 13.33
N GLU A 78 3.13 -15.63 12.68
CA GLU A 78 2.81 -16.90 13.31
C GLU A 78 3.80 -17.26 14.42
N GLU A 79 5.09 -17.10 14.18
CA GLU A 79 6.15 -17.39 15.16
C GLU A 79 6.06 -16.46 16.37
N MET A 80 5.83 -15.16 16.17
CA MET A 80 5.65 -14.21 17.27
C MET A 80 4.49 -14.61 18.18
N LEU A 81 3.34 -14.93 17.60
CA LEU A 81 2.16 -15.39 18.35
C LEU A 81 2.40 -16.74 19.04
N ARG A 82 3.10 -17.69 18.40
CA ARG A 82 3.48 -18.98 19.00
C ARG A 82 4.40 -18.81 20.21
N ARG A 83 5.25 -17.80 20.19
CA ARG A 83 6.10 -17.42 21.35
C ARG A 83 5.35 -16.67 22.46
N GLY A 84 4.05 -16.41 22.27
CA GLY A 84 3.19 -15.73 23.24
C GLY A 84 3.18 -14.21 23.14
N HIS A 85 3.85 -13.63 22.14
CA HIS A 85 3.81 -12.19 21.91
C HIS A 85 2.54 -11.82 21.12
N ARG A 86 1.82 -10.79 21.60
CA ARG A 86 0.60 -10.31 20.98
C ARG A 86 0.92 -9.35 19.81
N ALA A 87 1.64 -9.86 18.83
CA ALA A 87 2.14 -9.12 17.67
C ALA A 87 1.32 -9.47 16.43
N TYR A 88 0.69 -8.47 15.81
CA TYR A 88 -0.24 -8.64 14.70
C TYR A 88 0.14 -7.80 13.51
N GLN A 89 -0.20 -8.28 12.31
CA GLN A 89 -0.06 -7.52 11.07
C GLN A 89 -1.40 -7.32 10.40
N PHE A 90 -1.61 -6.15 9.84
CA PHE A 90 -2.81 -5.85 9.08
C PHE A 90 -2.74 -6.44 7.67
N VAL A 91 -3.91 -6.83 7.17
CA VAL A 91 -4.14 -7.15 5.76
C VAL A 91 -5.29 -6.30 5.26
N MET A 92 -5.06 -5.57 4.19
CA MET A 92 -6.10 -4.84 3.49
C MET A 92 -6.73 -5.77 2.44
N PRO A 93 -8.04 -6.00 2.46
CA PRO A 93 -8.69 -6.94 1.55
C PRO A 93 -8.85 -6.42 0.11
N ARG A 94 -8.64 -5.13 -0.13
CA ARG A 94 -8.66 -4.54 -1.45
C ARG A 94 -7.30 -4.61 -2.13
N PRO A 95 -7.27 -4.65 -3.48
CA PRO A 95 -6.09 -4.24 -4.22
C PRO A 95 -5.66 -2.84 -3.78
N GLY A 96 -4.37 -2.65 -3.60
CA GLY A 96 -3.79 -1.35 -3.25
C GLY A 96 -3.65 -0.48 -4.49
N ASP A 97 -4.78 -0.14 -5.12
CA ASP A 97 -4.83 0.65 -6.33
C ASP A 97 -4.42 2.09 -6.01
N LEU A 98 -3.37 2.55 -6.66
CA LEU A 98 -2.87 3.90 -6.52
C LEU A 98 -3.20 4.69 -7.78
N ARG A 99 -4.00 5.74 -7.65
CA ARG A 99 -4.32 6.64 -8.76
C ARG A 99 -3.43 7.85 -8.73
N TYR A 100 -3.00 8.28 -9.90
CA TYR A 100 -2.10 9.41 -10.03
C TYR A 100 -2.19 10.04 -11.41
N THR A 101 -1.81 11.30 -11.49
CA THR A 101 -1.50 11.99 -12.73
C THR A 101 -0.02 12.34 -12.77
N LEU A 102 0.54 12.68 -13.91
CA LEU A 102 1.93 13.18 -13.96
C LEU A 102 2.08 14.61 -13.41
N LYS A 103 1.00 15.21 -12.88
CA LYS A 103 1.07 16.41 -12.03
C LYS A 103 1.53 16.08 -10.60
N THR A 104 1.14 14.92 -10.06
CA THR A 104 1.27 14.61 -8.63
C THR A 104 1.92 13.25 -8.34
N ALA A 105 2.40 12.52 -9.34
CA ALA A 105 2.99 11.19 -9.18
C ALA A 105 4.24 11.22 -8.29
N GLN A 106 4.21 10.50 -7.16
CA GLN A 106 5.31 10.39 -6.21
C GLN A 106 6.05 9.05 -6.29
N HIS A 107 5.46 8.04 -6.92
CA HIS A 107 6.05 6.70 -6.97
C HIS A 107 7.28 6.58 -7.88
N PHE A 108 7.59 7.64 -8.63
CA PHE A 108 8.84 7.76 -9.38
C PHE A 108 9.96 8.46 -8.57
N ASP A 109 9.70 8.94 -7.35
CA ASP A 109 10.67 9.72 -6.56
C ASP A 109 11.93 8.93 -6.16
N ALA A 110 11.86 7.60 -6.21
CA ALA A 110 13.04 6.74 -6.02
C ALA A 110 14.00 6.75 -7.21
N LEU A 111 13.56 7.25 -8.38
CA LEU A 111 14.34 7.34 -9.62
C LEU A 111 14.88 8.77 -9.77
N PRO A 112 16.21 8.97 -9.74
CA PRO A 112 16.79 10.32 -9.62
C PRO A 112 16.41 11.31 -10.72
N SER A 113 16.39 10.88 -11.99
CA SER A 113 16.00 11.75 -13.11
C SER A 113 14.51 12.07 -13.07
N TRP A 114 13.67 11.09 -12.73
CA TRP A 114 12.25 11.29 -12.55
C TRP A 114 11.97 12.29 -11.42
N LYS A 115 12.59 12.10 -10.26
CA LYS A 115 12.46 13.02 -9.13
C LYS A 115 12.80 14.46 -9.53
N THR A 116 13.88 14.64 -10.28
CA THR A 116 14.30 15.96 -10.75
C THR A 116 13.22 16.60 -11.63
N VAL A 117 12.67 15.85 -12.58
CA VAL A 117 11.61 16.34 -13.47
C VAL A 117 10.30 16.59 -12.71
N MET A 118 9.92 15.70 -11.79
CA MET A 118 8.69 15.84 -11.02
C MET A 118 8.69 17.03 -10.05
N LEU A 119 9.85 17.56 -9.68
CA LEU A 119 9.99 18.78 -8.86
C LEU A 119 9.96 20.08 -9.66
N MET A 120 9.97 20.02 -11.01
CA MET A 120 9.88 21.20 -11.87
C MET A 120 8.48 21.81 -11.85
N SER A 121 8.35 23.05 -12.31
CA SER A 121 7.05 23.65 -12.64
C SER A 121 6.33 22.78 -13.69
N LEU A 122 5.01 22.88 -13.79
CA LEU A 122 4.25 22.08 -14.76
C LEU A 122 4.68 22.34 -16.20
N ASP A 123 5.01 23.59 -16.54
CA ASP A 123 5.43 23.94 -17.89
C ASP A 123 6.84 23.42 -18.19
N ASP A 124 7.81 23.60 -17.28
CA ASP A 124 9.15 23.04 -17.43
C ASP A 124 9.11 21.52 -17.47
N ARG A 125 8.23 20.88 -16.70
CA ARG A 125 8.03 19.43 -16.70
C ARG A 125 7.54 18.92 -18.06
N LYS A 126 6.56 19.61 -18.66
CA LYS A 126 6.09 19.28 -20.01
C LYS A 126 7.19 19.40 -21.06
N GLU A 127 8.03 20.45 -20.98
CA GLU A 127 9.17 20.60 -21.86
C GLU A 127 10.22 19.48 -21.62
N ALA A 128 10.51 19.15 -20.37
CA ALA A 128 11.39 18.03 -20.02
C ALA A 128 10.87 16.69 -20.57
N PHE A 129 9.57 16.44 -20.52
CA PHE A 129 8.96 15.23 -21.10
C PHE A 129 8.97 15.22 -22.65
N ARG A 130 9.12 16.36 -23.30
CA ARG A 130 9.30 16.46 -24.76
C ARG A 130 10.74 16.32 -25.19
N ASP A 131 11.70 16.65 -24.31
CA ASP A 131 13.13 16.62 -24.65
C ASP A 131 13.65 15.20 -24.79
N PRO A 132 14.20 14.82 -25.98
CA PRO A 132 14.67 13.44 -26.21
C PRO A 132 15.79 13.01 -25.25
N ALA A 133 16.67 13.94 -24.84
CA ALA A 133 17.78 13.60 -23.94
C ALA A 133 17.28 13.29 -22.52
N THR A 134 16.26 14.01 -22.08
CA THR A 134 15.58 13.75 -20.82
C THR A 134 14.79 12.43 -20.89
N ARG A 135 14.01 12.19 -21.95
CA ARG A 135 13.31 10.91 -22.15
C ARG A 135 14.25 9.71 -22.10
N ALA A 136 15.42 9.79 -22.72
CA ALA A 136 16.40 8.70 -22.67
C ALA A 136 16.84 8.37 -21.23
N LYS A 137 17.01 9.38 -20.36
CA LYS A 137 17.34 9.16 -18.95
C LYS A 137 16.17 8.55 -18.18
N LEU A 138 14.97 9.07 -18.40
CA LEU A 138 13.75 8.55 -17.77
C LEU A 138 13.49 7.11 -18.19
N HIS A 139 13.71 6.78 -19.47
CA HIS A 139 13.58 5.43 -20.01
C HIS A 139 14.57 4.48 -19.35
N PHE A 140 15.86 4.84 -19.34
CA PHE A 140 16.91 4.02 -18.70
C PHE A 140 16.52 3.65 -17.26
N GLU A 141 16.07 4.62 -16.46
CA GLU A 141 15.70 4.38 -15.07
C GLU A 141 14.41 3.58 -14.91
N ALA A 142 13.39 3.84 -15.72
CA ALA A 142 12.05 3.25 -15.54
C ALA A 142 11.82 1.97 -16.37
N VAL A 143 12.70 1.63 -17.29
CA VAL A 143 12.56 0.45 -18.16
C VAL A 143 13.75 -0.49 -18.06
N GLU A 144 14.99 0.03 -18.12
CA GLU A 144 16.19 -0.78 -18.28
C GLU A 144 16.90 -1.10 -16.96
N THR A 145 16.87 -0.19 -15.98
CA THR A 145 17.57 -0.38 -14.71
C THR A 145 16.94 -1.52 -13.90
N PRO A 146 17.74 -2.48 -13.41
CA PRO A 146 17.20 -3.55 -12.56
C PRO A 146 16.52 -3.01 -11.30
N LEU A 147 15.45 -3.69 -10.88
CA LEU A 147 14.78 -3.42 -9.61
C LEU A 147 15.71 -3.67 -8.43
N ASN A 148 15.64 -2.79 -7.45
CA ASN A 148 16.15 -3.09 -6.12
C ASN A 148 15.01 -3.67 -5.26
N PRO A 149 14.95 -4.98 -5.03
CA PRO A 149 13.85 -5.63 -4.29
C PRO A 149 13.77 -5.19 -2.82
N GLU A 150 14.84 -4.60 -2.28
CA GLU A 150 14.84 -4.05 -0.92
C GLU A 150 14.12 -2.69 -0.83
N ASN A 151 13.90 -2.01 -1.96
CA ASN A 151 13.21 -0.74 -2.02
C ASN A 151 11.74 -0.93 -2.42
N ALA A 152 10.89 -1.26 -1.46
CA ALA A 152 9.45 -1.50 -1.69
C ALA A 152 8.67 -0.26 -2.21
N GLY A 153 9.29 0.93 -2.17
CA GLY A 153 8.69 2.17 -2.70
C GLY A 153 9.12 2.52 -4.12
N GLU A 154 10.01 1.72 -4.71
CA GLU A 154 10.49 1.97 -6.07
C GLU A 154 9.43 1.58 -7.10
N PHE A 155 9.40 2.30 -8.22
CA PHE A 155 8.58 1.94 -9.37
C PHE A 155 8.97 0.55 -9.90
N SER A 156 7.98 -0.33 -10.05
CA SER A 156 8.18 -1.76 -10.30
C SER A 156 8.63 -2.13 -11.71
N ARG A 157 8.66 -1.19 -12.63
CA ARG A 157 8.84 -1.40 -14.08
C ARG A 157 7.80 -2.32 -14.72
N ARG A 158 6.72 -2.61 -13.99
CA ARG A 158 5.58 -3.40 -14.43
C ARG A 158 4.60 -2.51 -15.18
N TRP A 159 4.92 -2.16 -16.41
CA TRP A 159 4.07 -1.35 -17.29
C TRP A 159 2.75 -2.05 -17.66
N ASP A 160 2.70 -3.37 -17.53
CA ASP A 160 1.50 -4.18 -17.61
C ASP A 160 0.55 -4.00 -16.40
N LEU A 161 1.02 -3.41 -15.31
CA LEU A 161 0.25 -3.07 -14.11
C LEU A 161 0.02 -1.56 -13.96
N GLN A 162 0.39 -0.76 -14.95
CA GLN A 162 0.05 0.66 -15.06
C GLN A 162 -1.10 0.81 -16.07
N PHE A 163 -2.25 1.20 -15.61
CA PHE A 163 -3.49 1.27 -16.41
C PHE A 163 -3.90 2.72 -16.63
N VAL A 164 -4.52 3.01 -17.76
CA VAL A 164 -5.27 4.24 -17.95
C VAL A 164 -6.57 4.10 -17.19
N PHE A 165 -6.75 4.88 -16.13
CA PHE A 165 -7.98 4.86 -15.33
C PHE A 165 -9.03 5.77 -15.93
N GLN A 166 -8.69 7.04 -16.14
CA GLN A 166 -9.57 8.03 -16.72
C GLN A 166 -8.79 8.98 -17.63
N PRO A 167 -8.99 8.91 -18.95
CA PRO A 167 -8.47 9.91 -19.87
C PRO A 167 -9.16 11.27 -19.64
N ALA A 168 -8.42 12.35 -19.86
CA ALA A 168 -8.99 13.70 -19.82
C ALA A 168 -9.69 14.11 -21.11
N LEU A 169 -9.34 13.49 -22.24
CA LEU A 169 -9.92 13.77 -23.54
C LEU A 169 -10.84 12.64 -24.02
N ALA A 170 -12.05 12.98 -24.44
CA ALA A 170 -13.06 12.02 -24.91
C ALA A 170 -12.56 11.10 -26.05
N LYS A 171 -11.67 11.60 -26.92
CA LYS A 171 -11.09 10.77 -28.00
C LYS A 171 -10.25 9.59 -27.51
N ASN A 172 -9.79 9.62 -26.25
CA ASN A 172 -8.96 8.59 -25.62
C ASN A 172 -9.77 7.68 -24.68
N GLU A 173 -11.11 7.79 -24.62
CA GLU A 173 -11.96 6.95 -23.76
C GLU A 173 -11.78 5.45 -24.03
N ASN A 174 -11.45 5.08 -25.26
CA ASN A 174 -11.16 3.69 -25.64
C ASN A 174 -9.90 3.10 -25.01
N LEU A 175 -9.07 3.94 -24.35
CA LEU A 175 -7.88 3.51 -23.63
C LEU A 175 -8.21 3.15 -22.17
N THR A 176 -9.37 3.54 -21.65
CA THR A 176 -9.79 3.26 -20.26
C THR A 176 -9.72 1.75 -19.97
N GLY A 177 -9.04 1.41 -18.88
CA GLY A 177 -8.86 0.03 -18.43
C GLY A 177 -7.78 -0.77 -19.18
N LYS A 178 -7.12 -0.19 -20.18
CA LYS A 178 -5.94 -0.80 -20.82
C LYS A 178 -4.68 -0.47 -20.03
N SER A 179 -3.76 -1.42 -19.98
CA SER A 179 -2.42 -1.15 -19.45
C SER A 179 -1.56 -0.39 -20.48
N ILE A 180 -0.57 0.34 -19.97
CA ILE A 180 0.40 1.04 -20.84
C ILE A 180 1.14 0.04 -21.75
N ALA A 181 1.47 -1.14 -21.23
CA ALA A 181 2.10 -2.19 -22.03
C ALA A 181 1.18 -2.67 -23.18
N GLN A 182 -0.13 -2.87 -22.93
CA GLN A 182 -1.07 -3.23 -23.99
C GLN A 182 -1.19 -2.13 -25.06
N ILE A 183 -1.27 -0.87 -24.66
CA ILE A 183 -1.35 0.25 -25.59
C ILE A 183 -0.06 0.36 -26.43
N ALA A 184 1.10 0.14 -25.81
CA ALA A 184 2.39 0.15 -26.48
C ALA A 184 2.48 -0.96 -27.54
N GLU A 185 2.05 -2.16 -27.20
CA GLU A 185 1.98 -3.29 -28.12
C GLU A 185 1.03 -3.00 -29.32
N GLU A 186 -0.18 -2.51 -29.04
CA GLU A 186 -1.16 -2.14 -30.07
C GLU A 186 -0.66 -1.06 -31.03
N GLN A 187 0.16 -0.12 -30.52
CA GLN A 187 0.71 0.98 -31.31
C GLN A 187 2.10 0.70 -31.92
N GLY A 188 2.72 -0.40 -31.54
CA GLY A 188 4.10 -0.71 -31.94
C GLY A 188 5.12 0.33 -31.46
N LYS A 189 4.91 0.91 -30.27
CA LYS A 189 5.74 1.95 -29.66
C LYS A 189 6.37 1.49 -28.36
N ASP A 190 7.37 2.23 -27.91
CA ASP A 190 7.95 2.06 -26.58
C ASP A 190 6.95 2.42 -25.48
N VAL A 191 6.99 1.70 -24.35
CA VAL A 191 6.05 1.87 -23.24
C VAL A 191 6.16 3.26 -22.60
N LEU A 192 7.38 3.80 -22.46
CA LEU A 192 7.58 5.13 -21.91
C LEU A 192 7.08 6.21 -22.86
N ASP A 193 7.31 6.05 -24.16
CA ASP A 193 6.83 6.99 -25.15
C ASP A 193 5.29 7.06 -25.14
N VAL A 194 4.61 5.91 -25.10
CA VAL A 194 3.16 5.85 -25.00
C VAL A 194 2.67 6.57 -23.74
N PHE A 195 3.30 6.29 -22.60
CA PHE A 195 2.92 6.88 -21.31
C PHE A 195 3.08 8.40 -21.28
N LEU A 196 4.24 8.89 -21.73
CA LEU A 196 4.52 10.33 -21.72
C LEU A 196 3.75 11.07 -22.81
N ASP A 197 3.58 10.48 -24.02
CA ASP A 197 2.83 11.10 -25.10
C ASP A 197 1.36 11.26 -24.74
N LEU A 198 0.73 10.23 -24.15
CA LEU A 198 -0.65 10.31 -23.68
C LEU A 198 -0.80 11.38 -22.59
N ALA A 199 0.11 11.40 -21.62
CA ALA A 199 0.06 12.41 -20.56
C ALA A 199 0.26 13.82 -21.10
N LEU A 200 1.18 14.05 -22.03
CA LEU A 200 1.42 15.35 -22.67
C LEU A 200 0.25 15.81 -23.53
N GLU A 201 -0.37 14.90 -24.28
CA GLU A 201 -1.55 15.20 -25.08
C GLU A 201 -2.72 15.69 -24.22
N GLU A 202 -2.82 15.20 -23.00
CA GLU A 202 -3.89 15.52 -22.06
C GLU A 202 -3.47 16.50 -20.96
N ASP A 203 -2.44 17.30 -21.20
CA ASP A 203 -1.92 18.34 -20.29
C ASP A 203 -1.58 17.80 -18.88
N LEU A 204 -1.08 16.57 -18.82
CA LEU A 204 -0.75 15.78 -17.63
C LEU A 204 -1.97 15.49 -16.72
N GLU A 205 -3.20 15.58 -17.25
CA GLU A 205 -4.45 15.31 -16.53
C GLU A 205 -4.90 13.85 -16.62
N THR A 206 -4.31 13.03 -17.51
CA THR A 206 -4.64 11.60 -17.57
C THR A 206 -4.49 10.97 -16.19
N GLU A 207 -5.55 10.39 -15.66
CA GLU A 207 -5.46 9.57 -14.45
C GLU A 207 -5.02 8.16 -14.80
N PHE A 208 -3.89 7.77 -14.23
CA PHE A 208 -3.37 6.41 -14.28
C PHE A 208 -3.69 5.67 -12.99
N GLU A 209 -3.76 4.36 -13.05
CA GLU A 209 -3.95 3.47 -11.90
C GLU A 209 -2.86 2.42 -11.87
N ARG A 210 -2.20 2.30 -10.72
CA ARG A 210 -1.18 1.27 -10.46
C ARG A 210 -1.80 0.12 -9.68
N ARG A 211 -1.76 -1.10 -10.22
CA ARG A 211 -2.31 -2.32 -9.61
C ARG A 211 -1.22 -3.31 -9.19
N GLU A 212 -0.34 -2.91 -8.30
CA GLU A 212 0.84 -3.69 -7.94
C GLU A 212 0.76 -4.36 -6.57
N VAL A 213 -0.24 -4.00 -5.77
CA VAL A 213 -0.36 -4.44 -4.38
C VAL A 213 -1.68 -5.17 -4.18
N ASN A 214 -1.63 -6.36 -3.57
CA ASN A 214 -2.79 -7.19 -3.27
C ASN A 214 -3.66 -7.54 -4.50
N SER A 215 -3.04 -7.64 -5.65
CA SER A 215 -3.71 -8.00 -6.92
C SER A 215 -3.70 -9.51 -7.21
N ASP A 216 -2.90 -10.29 -6.50
CA ASP A 216 -2.88 -11.74 -6.58
C ASP A 216 -3.94 -12.32 -5.62
N GLU A 217 -5.06 -12.77 -6.20
CA GLU A 217 -6.20 -13.29 -5.43
C GLU A 217 -5.88 -14.59 -4.66
N GLU A 218 -4.98 -15.43 -5.16
CA GLU A 218 -4.58 -16.65 -4.48
C GLU A 218 -3.80 -16.33 -3.20
N ALA A 219 -2.81 -15.45 -3.29
CA ALA A 219 -2.06 -14.95 -2.14
C ALA A 219 -2.98 -14.25 -1.14
N MET A 220 -3.90 -13.42 -1.63
CA MET A 220 -4.84 -12.70 -0.79
C MET A 220 -5.84 -13.63 -0.09
N SER A 221 -6.29 -14.70 -0.75
CA SER A 221 -7.13 -15.71 -0.12
C SER A 221 -6.45 -16.34 1.09
N VAL A 222 -5.16 -16.67 0.99
CA VAL A 222 -4.37 -17.21 2.11
C VAL A 222 -4.25 -16.18 3.23
N LEU A 223 -3.90 -14.95 2.91
CA LEU A 223 -3.70 -13.88 3.90
C LEU A 223 -5.00 -13.54 4.64
N LEU A 224 -6.12 -13.42 3.93
CA LEU A 224 -7.42 -13.07 4.52
C LEU A 224 -8.00 -14.19 5.40
N ASN A 225 -7.71 -15.46 5.09
CA ASN A 225 -8.14 -16.60 5.89
C ASN A 225 -7.22 -16.89 7.08
N SER A 226 -6.00 -16.36 7.10
CA SER A 226 -5.07 -16.61 8.20
C SER A 226 -5.65 -16.14 9.55
N PRO A 227 -5.54 -16.94 10.62
CA PRO A 227 -5.90 -16.51 11.97
C PRO A 227 -4.88 -15.52 12.57
N HIS A 228 -3.73 -15.35 11.94
CA HIS A 228 -2.61 -14.53 12.42
C HIS A 228 -2.60 -13.11 11.82
N THR A 229 -3.54 -12.82 10.94
CA THR A 229 -3.70 -11.50 10.31
C THR A 229 -4.98 -10.82 10.78
N ILE A 230 -4.95 -9.50 10.85
CA ILE A 230 -6.09 -8.67 11.19
C ILE A 230 -6.55 -7.92 9.94
N ILE A 231 -7.82 -8.05 9.60
CA ILE A 231 -8.40 -7.28 8.49
C ILE A 231 -8.60 -5.85 8.95
N GLY A 232 -7.99 -4.94 8.23
CA GLY A 232 -8.07 -3.53 8.56
C GLY A 232 -7.24 -2.69 7.61
N GLN A 233 -7.09 -1.43 7.99
CA GLN A 233 -6.33 -0.40 7.30
C GLN A 233 -6.99 0.04 5.99
N SER A 234 -7.52 1.25 6.04
CA SER A 234 -8.09 1.91 4.86
C SER A 234 -7.19 2.99 4.28
N ASP A 235 -6.12 3.41 5.01
CA ASP A 235 -5.37 4.65 4.76
C ASP A 235 -6.30 5.87 4.55
N GLY A 236 -7.55 5.75 5.02
CA GLY A 236 -8.57 6.75 4.83
C GLY A 236 -8.23 8.06 5.54
N GLY A 237 -8.25 9.16 4.79
CA GLY A 237 -7.93 10.50 5.30
C GLY A 237 -6.45 10.88 5.20
N ALA A 238 -5.52 9.93 5.07
CA ALA A 238 -4.09 10.22 4.98
C ALA A 238 -3.65 10.55 3.55
N HIS A 239 -4.13 9.81 2.59
CA HIS A 239 -3.66 9.86 1.19
C HIS A 239 -4.79 10.10 0.20
N VAL A 240 -5.75 10.96 0.54
CA VAL A 240 -6.98 11.18 -0.24
C VAL A 240 -6.77 11.64 -1.68
N VAL A 241 -5.61 12.19 -2.01
CA VAL A 241 -5.30 12.65 -3.37
C VAL A 241 -5.05 11.47 -4.33
N PHE A 242 -4.55 10.34 -3.82
CA PHE A 242 -4.18 9.19 -4.67
C PHE A 242 -4.63 7.84 -4.12
N ARG A 243 -5.23 7.80 -2.92
CA ARG A 243 -5.68 6.56 -2.31
C ARG A 243 -6.89 6.77 -1.39
N THR A 244 -7.94 5.98 -1.61
CA THR A 244 -9.16 6.01 -0.81
C THR A 244 -9.71 4.60 -0.59
N ASP A 245 -9.06 3.81 0.27
CA ASP A 245 -9.45 2.42 0.52
C ASP A 245 -10.54 2.28 1.59
N TYR A 246 -11.39 3.29 1.75
CA TYR A 246 -12.48 3.30 2.73
C TYR A 246 -13.45 2.12 2.61
N SER A 247 -13.60 1.57 1.41
CA SER A 247 -14.53 0.48 1.14
C SER A 247 -13.96 -0.91 1.49
N TYR A 248 -12.87 -1.01 2.25
CA TYR A 248 -12.23 -2.29 2.55
C TYR A 248 -13.20 -3.31 3.18
N SER A 249 -14.09 -2.88 4.08
CA SER A 249 -15.06 -3.76 4.75
C SER A 249 -16.15 -4.22 3.78
N THR A 250 -16.72 -3.32 2.99
CA THR A 250 -17.72 -3.68 1.99
C THR A 250 -17.12 -4.50 0.85
N TYR A 251 -15.87 -4.25 0.46
CA TYR A 251 -15.15 -5.07 -0.51
C TYR A 251 -14.90 -6.49 0.01
N LEU A 252 -14.56 -6.66 1.29
CA LEU A 252 -14.46 -7.98 1.91
C LEU A 252 -15.76 -8.75 1.75
N LEU A 253 -16.90 -8.12 2.08
CA LEU A 253 -18.20 -8.77 2.05
C LEU A 253 -18.70 -9.03 0.61
N SER A 254 -18.50 -8.09 -0.30
CA SER A 254 -18.97 -8.25 -1.69
C SER A 254 -18.06 -9.17 -2.50
N HIS A 255 -16.77 -8.84 -2.58
CA HIS A 255 -15.85 -9.58 -3.44
C HIS A 255 -15.44 -10.92 -2.83
N TRP A 256 -14.90 -10.92 -1.60
CA TRP A 256 -14.31 -12.14 -1.04
C TRP A 256 -15.34 -13.12 -0.49
N VAL A 257 -16.41 -12.63 0.15
CA VAL A 257 -17.47 -13.50 0.68
C VAL A 257 -18.45 -13.89 -0.41
N ARG A 258 -19.12 -12.90 -1.04
CA ARG A 258 -20.21 -13.16 -1.98
C ARG A 258 -19.72 -13.70 -3.33
N ASP A 259 -18.71 -13.06 -3.94
CA ASP A 259 -18.32 -13.36 -5.32
C ASP A 259 -17.27 -14.47 -5.40
N ARG A 260 -16.31 -14.52 -4.48
CA ARG A 260 -15.24 -15.52 -4.42
C ARG A 260 -15.49 -16.67 -3.44
N GLY A 261 -16.32 -16.49 -2.42
CA GLY A 261 -16.69 -17.53 -1.47
C GLY A 261 -15.50 -18.09 -0.67
N ILE A 262 -14.45 -17.28 -0.44
CA ILE A 262 -13.25 -17.76 0.26
C ILE A 262 -13.45 -17.95 1.77
N MET A 263 -14.46 -17.31 2.35
CA MET A 263 -14.85 -17.44 3.75
C MET A 263 -16.37 -17.24 3.92
N SER A 264 -16.91 -17.69 5.06
CA SER A 264 -18.32 -17.45 5.38
C SER A 264 -18.57 -16.00 5.77
N LEU A 265 -19.84 -15.56 5.67
CA LEU A 265 -20.25 -14.22 6.12
C LEU A 265 -19.97 -14.02 7.61
N GLU A 266 -20.24 -15.05 8.43
CA GLU A 266 -20.03 -15.02 9.87
C GLU A 266 -18.55 -14.81 10.21
N GLU A 267 -17.65 -15.50 9.52
CA GLU A 267 -16.21 -15.35 9.73
C GLU A 267 -15.73 -13.95 9.29
N ALA A 268 -16.21 -13.44 8.16
CA ALA A 268 -15.88 -12.08 7.72
C ALA A 268 -16.35 -11.04 8.75
N ILE A 269 -17.58 -11.14 9.24
CA ILE A 269 -18.10 -10.25 10.28
C ILE A 269 -17.29 -10.40 11.57
N ARG A 270 -16.96 -11.62 11.99
CA ARG A 270 -16.10 -11.85 13.16
C ARG A 270 -14.76 -11.15 13.03
N LYS A 271 -14.12 -11.23 11.86
CA LYS A 271 -12.84 -10.56 11.56
C LYS A 271 -12.95 -9.03 11.54
N LEU A 272 -14.09 -8.48 11.19
CA LEU A 272 -14.32 -7.02 11.16
C LEU A 272 -14.79 -6.44 12.50
N THR A 273 -15.29 -7.27 13.42
CA THR A 273 -15.94 -6.78 14.67
C THR A 273 -15.30 -7.36 15.92
N PHE A 274 -15.52 -8.65 16.19
CA PHE A 274 -15.09 -9.30 17.44
C PHE A 274 -13.56 -9.31 17.60
N ILE A 275 -12.82 -9.64 16.54
CA ILE A 275 -11.35 -9.70 16.61
C ILE A 275 -10.76 -8.34 16.98
N PRO A 276 -11.03 -7.24 16.23
CA PRO A 276 -10.48 -5.95 16.59
C PRO A 276 -10.98 -5.48 17.97
N ALA A 277 -12.26 -5.64 18.31
CA ALA A 277 -12.76 -5.28 19.63
C ALA A 277 -11.98 -5.98 20.75
N SER A 278 -11.77 -7.30 20.63
CA SER A 278 -11.03 -8.09 21.61
C SER A 278 -9.57 -7.64 21.76
N LEU A 279 -8.92 -7.27 20.66
CA LEU A 279 -7.53 -6.83 20.67
C LEU A 279 -7.36 -5.46 21.37
N PHE A 280 -8.35 -4.59 21.22
CA PHE A 280 -8.40 -3.30 21.92
C PHE A 280 -8.95 -3.41 23.34
N GLY A 281 -9.29 -4.61 23.82
CA GLY A 281 -9.84 -4.83 25.16
C GLY A 281 -11.30 -4.40 25.34
N LEU A 282 -12.03 -4.21 24.24
CA LEU A 282 -13.45 -3.86 24.23
C LEU A 282 -14.28 -5.15 24.38
N LEU A 283 -14.38 -5.67 25.60
CA LEU A 283 -14.96 -7.01 25.85
C LEU A 283 -16.49 -7.02 25.87
N ASP A 284 -17.12 -5.87 25.81
CA ASP A 284 -18.58 -5.67 25.86
C ASP A 284 -19.21 -5.46 24.48
N ARG A 285 -18.45 -5.60 23.39
CA ARG A 285 -18.94 -5.36 22.01
C ARG A 285 -18.27 -6.29 20.99
N GLY A 286 -18.73 -6.19 19.76
CA GLY A 286 -18.21 -7.00 18.63
C GLY A 286 -18.93 -8.33 18.45
N LEU A 287 -19.92 -8.66 19.31
CA LEU A 287 -20.80 -9.83 19.21
C LEU A 287 -22.25 -9.43 19.44
N VAL A 288 -23.18 -10.11 18.76
CA VAL A 288 -24.61 -10.02 19.04
C VAL A 288 -24.92 -11.01 20.18
N ARG A 289 -24.88 -10.52 21.42
CA ARG A 289 -25.09 -11.33 22.63
C ARG A 289 -25.81 -10.51 23.70
N PRO A 290 -26.74 -11.13 24.48
CA PRO A 290 -27.38 -10.43 25.58
C PRO A 290 -26.38 -9.82 26.56
N GLY A 291 -26.59 -8.55 26.94
CA GLY A 291 -25.71 -7.80 27.83
C GLY A 291 -24.53 -7.09 27.17
N MET A 292 -24.34 -7.24 25.87
CA MET A 292 -23.34 -6.47 25.12
C MET A 292 -23.92 -5.18 24.54
N VAL A 293 -23.02 -4.24 24.26
CA VAL A 293 -23.37 -2.98 23.59
C VAL A 293 -23.73 -3.26 22.14
N ALA A 294 -24.86 -2.69 21.70
CA ALA A 294 -25.35 -2.79 20.33
C ALA A 294 -24.71 -1.73 19.42
#